data_9e3d4d542054cbaae72dca8f24f398e7
#
_entry.id   9e3d4d542054cbaae72dca8f24f398e7
#
_cell.length_a   1.000
_cell.length_b   1.000
_cell.length_c   1.000
_cell.angle_alpha   90.00
_cell.angle_beta   90.00
_cell.angle_gamma   90.00
#
_symmetry.space_group_name_H-M   'P 1'
#
loop_
_entity.id
_entity.type
_entity.pdbx_description
1 polymer ?
#
loop_
_entity_poly.entity_id
_entity_poly.type
_entity_poly.pdbx_seq_one_letter_code
_entity_poly.pdbx_strand_id
1 'polypeptide(L)'
;MNADVLTTKVADGIAVVTLGSAKRIYFDEEMGDALTEALEGFAGDANVRVVVVTGGAPGYFIRHFTIAALIRLAESLRASGREWPENATYNGGFFDKAMALCESMPKPVIAAISGTHAHSHGRSPHST
;
A
#
# COMPACT_ATOMS: atom_id res chain seq x y z
N MET A 1 6.81 -7.42 13.20
CA MET A 1 6.50 -6.34 12.24
C MET A 1 7.09 -5.04 12.73
N ASN A 2 7.71 -4.29 11.87
CA ASN A 2 8.33 -3.02 12.21
C ASN A 2 7.27 -1.92 12.28
N ALA A 3 7.16 -1.24 13.42
CA ALA A 3 6.16 -0.18 13.63
C ALA A 3 6.37 1.05 12.72
N ASP A 4 7.58 1.27 12.19
CA ASP A 4 7.82 2.35 11.22
C ASP A 4 7.31 2.00 9.82
N VAL A 5 7.10 0.72 9.54
CA VAL A 5 6.59 0.26 8.25
C VAL A 5 5.08 0.28 8.23
N LEU A 6 4.46 -0.31 9.25
CA LEU A 6 3.01 -0.47 9.31
C LEU A 6 2.59 -0.78 10.74
N THR A 7 1.49 -0.17 11.16
CA THR A 7 0.84 -0.51 12.42
C THR A 7 -0.63 -0.82 12.17
N THR A 8 -1.21 -1.65 13.02
CA THR A 8 -2.62 -2.01 12.92
C THR A 8 -3.31 -1.81 14.26
N LYS A 9 -4.57 -1.44 14.20
CA LYS A 9 -5.41 -1.28 15.39
C LYS A 9 -6.83 -1.70 15.04
N VAL A 10 -7.43 -2.52 15.89
CA VAL A 10 -8.80 -3.00 15.67
C VAL A 10 -9.69 -2.57 16.83
N ALA A 11 -10.80 -1.95 16.52
CA ALA A 11 -11.81 -1.56 17.50
C ALA A 11 -13.18 -1.51 16.83
N ASP A 12 -14.19 -2.04 17.49
CA ASP A 12 -15.59 -1.97 17.03
C ASP A 12 -15.82 -2.48 15.60
N GLY A 13 -15.07 -3.51 15.21
CA GLY A 13 -15.18 -4.10 13.88
C GLY A 13 -14.44 -3.34 12.80
N ILE A 14 -13.69 -2.31 13.15
CA ILE A 14 -12.91 -1.50 12.22
C ILE A 14 -11.43 -1.76 12.44
N ALA A 15 -10.74 -2.21 11.40
CA ALA A 15 -9.30 -2.35 11.42
C ALA A 15 -8.68 -1.11 10.77
N VAL A 16 -7.82 -0.42 11.48
CA VAL A 16 -7.09 0.73 10.96
C VAL A 16 -5.66 0.30 10.70
N VAL A 17 -5.25 0.39 9.45
CA VAL A 17 -3.89 0.10 9.00
C VAL A 17 -3.20 1.43 8.74
N THR A 18 -2.15 1.70 9.49
CA THR A 18 -1.38 2.93 9.34
C THR A 18 -0.07 2.61 8.64
N LEU A 19 0.13 3.18 7.46
CA LEU A 19 1.31 2.96 6.63
C LEU A 19 2.39 3.98 6.97
N GLY A 20 3.58 3.47 7.31
CA GLY A 20 4.73 4.30 7.57
C GLY A 20 4.67 5.07 8.88
N SER A 21 5.54 6.05 8.98
CA SER A 21 5.68 6.93 10.15
C SER A 21 6.30 8.24 9.68
N ALA A 22 6.55 9.17 10.61
CA ALA A 22 7.28 10.39 10.30
C ALA A 22 8.66 10.15 9.69
N LYS A 23 9.22 8.97 9.94
CA LYS A 23 10.53 8.58 9.41
C LYS A 23 10.45 7.77 8.12
N ARG A 24 9.27 7.33 7.71
CA ARG A 24 9.12 6.41 6.59
C ARG A 24 7.87 6.76 5.80
N ILE A 25 8.04 7.65 4.84
CA ILE A 25 6.95 8.25 4.07
C ILE A 25 6.86 7.71 2.64
N TYR A 26 7.82 6.85 2.22
CA TYR A 26 7.81 6.28 0.88
C TYR A 26 7.38 4.82 0.92
N PHE A 27 6.74 4.37 -0.14
CA PHE A 27 6.31 3.00 -0.29
C PHE A 27 7.46 2.15 -0.84
N ASP A 28 7.68 0.97 -0.26
CA ASP A 28 8.68 0.02 -0.72
C ASP A 28 8.18 -1.42 -0.58
N GLU A 29 9.04 -2.37 -0.89
CA GLU A 29 8.70 -3.79 -0.87
C GLU A 29 8.28 -4.26 0.53
N GLU A 30 9.00 -3.84 1.55
CA GLU A 30 8.70 -4.23 2.93
C GLU A 30 7.31 -3.73 3.35
N MET A 31 6.99 -2.49 3.01
CA MET A 31 5.67 -1.92 3.30
C MET A 31 4.56 -2.64 2.51
N GLY A 32 4.82 -2.95 1.25
CA GLY A 32 3.87 -3.69 0.41
C GLY A 32 3.59 -5.10 0.95
N ASP A 33 4.64 -5.80 1.36
CA ASP A 33 4.50 -7.14 1.95
C ASP A 33 3.78 -7.08 3.30
N ALA A 34 4.10 -6.12 4.12
CA ALA A 34 3.43 -5.93 5.41
C ALA A 34 1.94 -5.59 5.24
N LEU A 35 1.62 -4.76 4.26
CA LEU A 35 0.23 -4.42 3.95
C LEU A 35 -0.54 -5.64 3.46
N THR A 36 0.04 -6.43 2.57
CA THR A 36 -0.57 -7.66 2.06
C THR A 36 -0.85 -8.62 3.20
N GLU A 37 0.12 -8.85 4.08
CA GLU A 37 -0.04 -9.73 5.24
C GLU A 37 -1.16 -9.25 6.16
N ALA A 38 -1.21 -7.95 6.44
CA ALA A 38 -2.26 -7.38 7.29
C ALA A 38 -3.65 -7.56 6.67
N LEU A 39 -3.78 -7.26 5.38
CA LEU A 39 -5.04 -7.39 4.67
C LEU A 39 -5.52 -8.85 4.59
N GLU A 40 -4.62 -9.79 4.36
CA GLU A 40 -4.96 -11.21 4.36
C GLU A 40 -5.49 -11.64 5.72
N GLY A 41 -4.86 -11.20 6.80
CA GLY A 41 -5.32 -11.48 8.15
C GLY A 41 -6.71 -10.92 8.42
N PHE A 42 -6.96 -9.70 8.02
CA PHE A 42 -8.27 -9.06 8.23
C PHE A 42 -9.36 -9.62 7.33
N ALA A 43 -9.02 -10.08 6.14
CA ALA A 43 -9.99 -10.69 5.25
C ALA A 43 -10.63 -11.95 5.87
N GLY A 44 -9.86 -12.69 6.66
CA GLY A 44 -10.33 -13.89 7.35
C GLY A 44 -10.80 -13.68 8.79
N ASP A 45 -10.75 -12.46 9.31
CA ASP A 45 -11.07 -12.18 10.71
C ASP A 45 -12.54 -11.79 10.87
N ALA A 46 -13.30 -12.62 11.56
CA ALA A 46 -14.73 -12.38 11.79
C ALA A 46 -15.01 -11.12 12.63
N ASN A 47 -14.02 -10.65 13.38
CA ASN A 47 -14.16 -9.44 14.20
C ASN A 47 -13.93 -8.16 13.42
N VAL A 48 -13.50 -8.25 12.17
CA VAL A 48 -13.24 -7.10 11.32
C VAL A 48 -14.28 -7.04 10.21
N ARG A 49 -14.97 -5.92 10.10
CA ARG A 49 -15.98 -5.70 9.06
C ARG A 49 -15.54 -4.71 8.00
N VAL A 50 -14.67 -3.77 8.37
CA VAL A 50 -14.17 -2.71 7.50
C VAL A 50 -12.69 -2.51 7.78
N VAL A 51 -11.91 -2.27 6.74
CA VAL A 51 -10.50 -1.91 6.86
C VAL A 51 -10.31 -0.48 6.39
N VAL A 52 -9.66 0.33 7.21
CA VAL A 52 -9.30 1.71 6.88
C VAL A 52 -7.79 1.77 6.77
N VAL A 53 -7.29 2.28 5.65
CA VAL A 53 -5.85 2.46 5.42
C VAL A 53 -5.54 3.94 5.46
N THR A 54 -4.59 4.33 6.28
CA THR A 54 -4.17 5.72 6.42
C THR A 54 -2.66 5.83 6.49
N GLY A 55 -2.13 7.04 6.44
CA GLY A 55 -0.70 7.30 6.54
C GLY A 55 -0.29 7.69 7.95
N GLY A 56 0.90 7.26 8.36
CA GLY A 56 1.47 7.56 9.68
C GLY A 56 2.34 8.80 9.73
N ALA A 57 2.69 9.38 8.59
CA ALA A 57 3.49 10.59 8.54
C ALA A 57 2.58 11.83 8.58
N PRO A 58 2.87 12.82 9.43
CA PRO A 58 2.09 14.05 9.45
C PRO A 58 2.09 14.73 8.08
N GLY A 59 0.91 15.05 7.55
CA GLY A 59 0.76 15.73 6.27
C GLY A 59 0.90 14.85 5.04
N TYR A 60 1.08 13.52 5.21
CA TYR A 60 1.22 12.59 4.09
C TYR A 60 0.39 11.35 4.31
N PHE A 61 -0.29 10.89 3.26
CA PHE A 61 -0.85 9.53 3.26
C PHE A 61 0.29 8.53 3.03
N ILE A 62 0.90 8.59 1.88
CA ILE A 62 2.13 7.89 1.55
C ILE A 62 2.71 8.57 0.31
N ARG A 63 4.01 8.62 0.18
CA ARG A 63 4.65 9.15 -1.01
C ARG A 63 4.89 8.02 -2.01
N HIS A 64 5.47 8.36 -3.15
CA HIS A 64 5.76 7.39 -4.20
C HIS A 64 6.74 6.31 -3.72
N PHE A 65 6.98 5.33 -4.56
CA PHE A 65 7.98 4.29 -4.27
C PHE A 65 9.36 4.90 -4.07
N THR A 66 10.17 4.25 -3.22
CA THR A 66 11.58 4.63 -3.10
C THR A 66 12.27 4.37 -4.44
N ILE A 67 13.27 5.17 -4.76
CA ILE A 67 14.08 4.95 -5.96
C ILE A 67 14.77 3.60 -5.90
N ALA A 68 15.23 3.21 -4.72
CA ALA A 68 15.86 1.90 -4.52
C ALA A 68 14.90 0.75 -4.87
N ALA A 69 13.63 0.85 -4.47
CA ALA A 69 12.64 -0.17 -4.81
C ALA A 69 12.39 -0.25 -6.32
N LEU A 70 12.35 0.89 -7.00
CA LEU A 70 12.18 0.92 -8.46
C LEU A 70 13.39 0.33 -9.19
N ILE A 71 14.59 0.59 -8.70
CA ILE A 71 15.82 0.02 -9.27
C ILE A 71 15.81 -1.49 -9.13
N ARG A 72 15.48 -2.01 -7.94
CA ARG A 72 15.39 -3.46 -7.71
C ARG A 72 14.37 -4.11 -8.61
N LEU A 73 13.22 -3.46 -8.80
CA LEU A 73 12.20 -3.95 -9.71
C LEU A 73 12.71 -4.02 -11.14
N ALA A 74 13.36 -2.95 -11.62
CA ALA A 74 13.90 -2.90 -12.97
C ALA A 74 14.97 -3.98 -13.19
N GLU A 75 15.84 -4.19 -12.21
CA GLU A 75 16.87 -5.23 -12.28
C GLU A 75 16.25 -6.63 -12.32
N SER A 76 15.22 -6.86 -11.53
CA SER A 76 14.49 -8.12 -11.51
C SER A 76 13.85 -8.42 -12.86
N LEU A 77 13.22 -7.43 -13.47
CA LEU A 77 12.59 -7.58 -14.78
C LEU A 77 13.63 -7.84 -15.87
N ARG A 78 14.77 -7.17 -15.81
CA ARG A 78 15.87 -7.40 -16.74
C ARG A 78 16.44 -8.80 -16.59
N ALA A 79 16.65 -9.26 -15.36
CA ALA A 79 17.20 -10.59 -15.07
C ALA A 79 16.26 -11.70 -15.50
N SER A 80 14.95 -11.45 -15.55
CA SER A 80 13.97 -12.44 -15.99
C SER A 80 14.08 -12.79 -17.47
N GLY A 81 14.73 -11.93 -18.29
CA GLY A 81 14.87 -12.13 -19.72
C GLY A 81 13.58 -12.02 -20.50
N ARG A 82 12.51 -11.56 -19.88
CA ARG A 82 11.20 -11.45 -20.53
C ARG A 82 11.15 -10.22 -21.42
N GLU A 83 10.62 -10.41 -22.62
CA GLU A 83 10.24 -9.28 -23.46
C GLU A 83 8.83 -8.86 -23.11
N TRP A 84 8.63 -7.57 -22.99
CA TRP A 84 7.31 -7.03 -22.67
C TRP A 84 6.68 -6.47 -23.94
N PRO A 85 5.48 -6.96 -24.32
CA PRO A 85 4.73 -6.31 -25.39
C PRO A 85 4.48 -4.86 -25.04
N GLU A 86 4.35 -4.02 -26.06
CA GLU A 86 4.20 -2.58 -25.91
C GLU A 86 3.05 -2.19 -24.99
N ASN A 87 1.99 -2.99 -24.98
CA ASN A 87 0.80 -2.74 -24.16
C ASN A 87 0.66 -3.66 -22.95
N ALA A 88 1.74 -4.33 -22.54
CA ALA A 88 1.71 -5.22 -21.40
C ALA A 88 1.64 -4.45 -20.08
N THR A 89 0.97 -5.05 -19.09
CA THR A 89 0.91 -4.53 -17.74
C THR A 89 1.62 -5.48 -16.79
N TYR A 90 2.41 -4.94 -15.88
CA TYR A 90 3.07 -5.73 -14.86
C TYR A 90 2.16 -5.92 -13.66
N ASN A 91 1.81 -7.17 -13.34
CA ASN A 91 0.84 -7.49 -12.29
C ASN A 91 1.40 -8.38 -11.17
N GLY A 92 2.71 -8.48 -11.04
CA GLY A 92 3.32 -9.40 -10.09
C GLY A 92 4.03 -8.76 -8.93
N GLY A 93 3.99 -7.45 -8.78
CA GLY A 93 4.75 -6.74 -7.77
C GLY A 93 4.09 -6.69 -6.41
N PHE A 94 4.85 -6.28 -5.43
CA PHE A 94 4.40 -6.15 -4.04
C PHE A 94 3.24 -5.15 -3.90
N PHE A 95 3.22 -4.11 -4.70
CA PHE A 95 2.13 -3.14 -4.72
C PHE A 95 0.87 -3.72 -5.35
N ASP A 96 1.04 -4.39 -6.48
CA ASP A 96 -0.10 -4.97 -7.21
C ASP A 96 -0.82 -6.05 -6.41
N LYS A 97 -0.09 -6.84 -5.64
CA LYS A 97 -0.68 -7.86 -4.75
C LYS A 97 -1.56 -7.20 -3.69
N ALA A 98 -1.07 -6.14 -3.07
CA ALA A 98 -1.84 -5.42 -2.05
C ALA A 98 -3.09 -4.79 -2.66
N MET A 99 -2.97 -4.18 -3.83
CA MET A 99 -4.10 -3.53 -4.50
C MET A 99 -5.14 -4.55 -4.96
N ALA A 100 -4.70 -5.67 -5.52
CA ALA A 100 -5.59 -6.74 -5.93
C ALA A 100 -6.37 -7.30 -4.73
N LEU A 101 -5.72 -7.44 -3.60
CA LEU A 101 -6.36 -7.90 -2.38
C LEU A 101 -7.38 -6.90 -1.86
N CYS A 102 -7.09 -5.60 -1.93
CA CYS A 102 -8.05 -4.55 -1.56
C CYS A 102 -9.33 -4.64 -2.39
N GLU A 103 -9.21 -4.98 -3.67
CA GLU A 103 -10.36 -5.09 -4.56
C GLU A 103 -11.13 -6.39 -4.38
N SER A 104 -10.44 -7.49 -4.08
CA SER A 104 -11.04 -8.83 -4.06
C SER A 104 -11.54 -9.29 -2.71
N MET A 105 -11.08 -8.70 -1.61
CA MET A 105 -11.50 -9.17 -0.29
C MET A 105 -12.97 -8.85 -0.03
N PRO A 106 -13.66 -9.70 0.76
CA PRO A 106 -15.11 -9.57 0.96
C PRO A 106 -15.53 -8.44 1.90
N LYS A 107 -14.64 -7.52 2.18
CA LYS A 107 -14.85 -6.41 3.11
C LYS A 107 -14.44 -5.11 2.47
N PRO A 108 -15.13 -3.99 2.74
CA PRO A 108 -14.70 -2.68 2.23
C PRO A 108 -13.32 -2.30 2.76
N VAL A 109 -12.49 -1.76 1.88
CA VAL A 109 -11.20 -1.15 2.22
C VAL A 109 -11.28 0.32 1.84
N ILE A 110 -11.15 1.18 2.82
CA ILE A 110 -11.31 2.62 2.65
C ILE A 110 -9.97 3.31 2.87
N ALA A 111 -9.57 4.14 1.93
CA ALA A 111 -8.36 4.95 2.08
C ALA A 111 -8.72 6.28 2.75
N ALA A 112 -8.20 6.50 3.95
CA ALA A 112 -8.36 7.78 4.65
C ALA A 112 -7.12 8.63 4.35
N ILE A 113 -7.23 9.46 3.33
CA ILE A 113 -6.13 10.25 2.81
C ILE A 113 -6.14 11.64 3.44
N SER A 114 -5.04 12.01 4.09
CA SER A 114 -4.83 13.37 4.59
C SER A 114 -3.50 13.89 4.09
N GLY A 115 -3.49 15.10 3.58
CA GLY A 115 -2.30 15.71 3.04
C GLY A 115 -1.88 15.15 1.69
N THR A 116 -0.58 15.10 1.43
CA THR A 116 -0.03 14.64 0.16
C THR A 116 -0.07 13.12 0.05
N HIS A 117 -0.39 12.60 -1.12
CA HIS A 117 -0.40 11.17 -1.39
C HIS A 117 0.31 10.87 -2.71
N ALA A 118 0.61 9.59 -2.93
CA ALA A 118 1.23 9.11 -4.15
C ALA A 118 0.22 9.21 -5.29
N HIS A 119 0.30 10.30 -6.05
CA HIS A 119 -0.65 10.59 -7.12
C HIS A 119 0.03 11.37 -8.23
N SER A 120 -0.18 10.96 -9.46
CA SER A 120 0.49 11.54 -10.61
C SER A 120 0.00 12.93 -11.00
N HIS A 121 -1.18 13.33 -10.58
CA HIS A 121 -1.79 14.58 -11.03
C HIS A 121 -1.51 15.78 -10.14
N GLY A 122 -0.90 15.58 -9.00
CA GLY A 122 -0.59 16.67 -8.09
C GLY A 122 -1.80 17.41 -7.53
N ARG A 123 -2.99 16.86 -7.68
CA ARG A 123 -4.20 17.51 -7.16
C ARG A 123 -4.23 17.40 -5.64
N SER A 124 -4.55 18.50 -4.98
CA SER A 124 -4.69 18.50 -3.53
C SER A 124 -5.92 17.70 -3.10
N PRO A 125 -5.81 16.87 -2.03
CA PRO A 125 -6.95 16.09 -1.55
C PRO A 125 -8.15 16.93 -1.13
N HIS A 126 -7.94 18.14 -0.68
CA HIS A 126 -9.03 19.01 -0.23
C HIS A 126 -9.62 19.88 -1.32
N SER A 127 -9.15 19.76 -2.54
CA SER A 127 -9.67 20.54 -3.67
C SER A 127 -10.97 19.99 -4.24
N THR A 128 -11.52 19.02 -3.61
CA THR A 128 -12.83 18.46 -3.96
C THR A 128 -13.94 19.35 -3.48
#